data_24239379e92231f5a6f989c54e2a023a
#
_entry.id   24239379e92231f5a6f989c54e2a023a
#
_cell.length_a   1.000
_cell.length_b   1.000
_cell.length_c   1.000
_cell.angle_alpha   90.00
_cell.angle_beta   90.00
_cell.angle_gamma   90.00
#
_symmetry.space_group_name_H-M   'P 1'
#
loop_
_entity.id
_entity.type
_entity.pdbx_description
1 polymer ?
#
loop_
_entity_poly.entity_id
_entity_poly.type
_entity_poly.pdbx_seq_one_letter_code
_entity_poly.pdbx_strand_id
1 'polypeptide(L)'
;MLINFLDAVGTRLLAALDKVGDFAVLSYRAFRAIFRRPFDGAGLLHQLAAVGINSLPVILLTSLAVSMVFAVQLSFGFRQFQAEGMAAQVEGLAVVRELSPIITGLMMSGRVGSAMAAELGTMRVTEQIDALECLATDPIHYLFVPRLLAAAIMLPLLTGISILVGYWGGYMLLVSTEGQSSAVYADEFFKLLSAGDAGIALAKGLVFGLIIALVGCWRGYRTIGGAEGVGNAPTSSVVLSSLWILISDFFLTRLLLV
;
A
#
# COMPACT_ATOMS: atom_id res chain seq x y z
N MET A 1 -6.66 -40.30 19.40
CA MET A 1 -6.15 -39.66 18.16
C MET A 1 -7.09 -38.53 17.70
N LEU A 2 -8.39 -38.75 17.55
CA LEU A 2 -9.38 -37.74 17.15
C LEU A 2 -9.47 -36.53 18.09
N ILE A 3 -9.48 -36.79 19.41
CA ILE A 3 -9.54 -35.74 20.44
C ILE A 3 -8.32 -34.83 20.39
N ASN A 4 -7.11 -35.37 20.25
CA ASN A 4 -5.89 -34.57 20.15
C ASN A 4 -5.83 -33.74 18.82
N PHE A 5 -6.45 -34.25 17.74
CA PHE A 5 -6.59 -33.50 16.51
C PHE A 5 -7.58 -32.35 16.68
N LEU A 6 -8.72 -32.56 17.28
CA LEU A 6 -9.72 -31.52 17.56
C LEU A 6 -9.17 -30.45 18.51
N ASP A 7 -8.43 -30.83 19.54
CA ASP A 7 -7.75 -29.88 20.43
C ASP A 7 -6.70 -29.06 19.72
N ALA A 8 -5.89 -29.68 18.83
CA ALA A 8 -4.90 -28.96 18.05
C ALA A 8 -5.52 -27.99 17.03
N VAL A 9 -6.66 -28.34 16.46
CA VAL A 9 -7.42 -27.45 15.56
C VAL A 9 -8.07 -26.33 16.36
N GLY A 10 -8.69 -26.66 17.50
CA GLY A 10 -9.35 -25.70 18.38
C GLY A 10 -8.37 -24.64 18.91
N THR A 11 -7.21 -25.06 19.41
CA THR A 11 -6.17 -24.13 19.91
C THR A 11 -5.61 -23.23 18.82
N ARG A 12 -5.40 -23.74 17.60
CA ARG A 12 -4.96 -22.91 16.46
C ARG A 12 -6.02 -21.91 16.05
N LEU A 13 -7.29 -22.29 16.03
CA LEU A 13 -8.40 -21.42 15.69
C LEU A 13 -8.55 -20.29 16.71
N LEU A 14 -8.52 -20.62 17.99
CA LEU A 14 -8.57 -19.63 19.07
C LEU A 14 -7.39 -18.66 19.00
N ALA A 15 -6.17 -19.16 18.80
CA ALA A 15 -4.99 -18.31 18.62
C ALA A 15 -5.07 -17.41 17.39
N ALA A 16 -5.72 -17.84 16.31
CA ALA A 16 -5.97 -17.00 15.14
C ALA A 16 -7.01 -15.91 15.45
N LEU A 17 -8.10 -16.26 16.13
CA LEU A 17 -9.14 -15.31 16.55
C LEU A 17 -8.58 -14.26 17.52
N ASP A 18 -7.73 -14.65 18.46
CA ASP A 18 -7.06 -13.74 19.38
C ASP A 18 -6.20 -12.70 18.63
N LYS A 19 -5.44 -13.14 17.61
CA LYS A 19 -4.63 -12.22 16.78
C LYS A 19 -5.51 -11.26 15.98
N VAL A 20 -6.62 -11.72 15.43
CA VAL A 20 -7.57 -10.87 14.69
C VAL A 20 -8.24 -9.89 15.65
N GLY A 21 -8.65 -10.35 16.83
CA GLY A 21 -9.24 -9.51 17.89
C GLY A 21 -8.26 -8.42 18.35
N ASP A 22 -7.01 -8.80 18.61
CA ASP A 22 -5.95 -7.88 19.01
C ASP A 22 -5.69 -6.81 17.94
N PHE A 23 -5.57 -7.22 16.67
CA PHE A 23 -5.44 -6.28 15.55
C PHE A 23 -6.63 -5.32 15.45
N ALA A 24 -7.86 -5.83 15.59
CA ALA A 24 -9.08 -5.01 15.52
C ALA A 24 -9.15 -4.00 16.67
N VAL A 25 -8.85 -4.41 17.90
CA VAL A 25 -8.83 -3.54 19.09
C VAL A 25 -7.78 -2.45 18.94
N LEU A 26 -6.57 -2.82 18.48
CA LEU A 26 -5.48 -1.88 18.32
C LEU A 26 -5.76 -0.89 17.19
N SER A 27 -6.32 -1.35 16.07
CA SER A 27 -6.77 -0.51 14.97
C SER A 27 -7.86 0.48 15.43
N TYR A 28 -8.85 0.01 16.17
CA TYR A 28 -9.89 0.88 16.73
C TYR A 28 -9.32 1.95 17.67
N ARG A 29 -8.38 1.57 18.54
CA ARG A 29 -7.68 2.53 19.43
C ARG A 29 -6.91 3.55 18.62
N ALA A 30 -6.21 3.14 17.56
CA ALA A 30 -5.45 4.04 16.68
C ALA A 30 -6.37 5.05 15.98
N PHE A 31 -7.49 4.60 15.40
CA PHE A 31 -8.48 5.51 14.79
C PHE A 31 -9.10 6.48 15.81
N ARG A 32 -9.44 6.01 17.00
CA ARG A 32 -9.95 6.89 18.06
C ARG A 32 -8.92 7.90 18.54
N ALA A 33 -7.64 7.53 18.55
CA ALA A 33 -6.54 8.38 18.97
C ALA A 33 -6.28 9.55 17.99
N ILE A 34 -6.66 9.44 16.72
CA ILE A 34 -6.52 10.53 15.72
C ILE A 34 -7.23 11.80 16.19
N PHE A 35 -8.36 11.67 16.90
CA PHE A 35 -9.16 12.81 17.36
C PHE A 35 -8.74 13.37 18.73
N ARG A 36 -7.70 12.80 19.35
CA ARG A 36 -7.19 13.28 20.64
C ARG A 36 -6.18 14.43 20.46
N ARG A 37 -6.15 15.34 21.42
CA ARG A 37 -5.14 16.41 21.53
C ARG A 37 -4.21 16.13 22.70
N PRO A 38 -2.93 16.59 22.69
CA PRO A 38 -2.27 17.43 21.68
C PRO A 38 -1.84 16.62 20.44
N PHE A 39 -1.78 17.28 19.29
CA PHE A 39 -1.36 16.69 18.02
C PHE A 39 0.13 16.97 17.78
N ASP A 40 0.93 15.92 17.52
CA ASP A 40 2.35 16.07 17.18
C ASP A 40 2.53 16.37 15.68
N GLY A 41 2.52 17.67 15.34
CA GLY A 41 2.73 18.12 13.97
C GLY A 41 4.15 17.87 13.44
N ALA A 42 5.17 17.91 14.31
CA ALA A 42 6.56 17.67 13.92
C ALA A 42 6.77 16.20 13.57
N GLY A 43 6.25 15.29 14.40
CA GLY A 43 6.25 13.86 14.12
C GLY A 43 5.50 13.52 12.82
N LEU A 44 4.36 14.16 12.56
CA LEU A 44 3.64 13.97 11.30
C LEU A 44 4.46 14.43 10.09
N LEU A 45 5.09 15.61 10.13
CA LEU A 45 5.91 16.08 9.01
C LEU A 45 7.09 15.16 8.73
N HIS A 46 7.74 14.65 9.77
CA HIS A 46 8.80 13.66 9.62
C HIS A 46 8.29 12.38 8.95
N GLN A 47 7.13 11.86 9.37
CA GLN A 47 6.53 10.67 8.77
C GLN A 47 6.04 10.92 7.33
N LEU A 48 5.51 12.10 7.00
CA LEU A 48 5.16 12.48 5.64
C LEU A 48 6.38 12.45 4.71
N ALA A 49 7.52 12.96 5.14
CA ALA A 49 8.76 12.89 4.38
C ALA A 49 9.27 11.45 4.23
N ALA A 50 9.25 10.67 5.30
CA ALA A 50 9.70 9.27 5.30
C ALA A 50 8.85 8.37 4.39
N VAL A 51 7.53 8.51 4.47
CA VAL A 51 6.57 7.73 3.66
C VAL A 51 6.52 8.25 2.23
N GLY A 52 6.47 9.55 2.02
CA GLY A 52 6.28 10.17 0.70
C GLY A 52 7.59 10.37 -0.05
N ILE A 53 8.34 11.41 0.31
CA ILE A 53 9.49 11.89 -0.46
C ILE A 53 10.54 10.80 -0.64
N ASN A 54 10.89 10.11 0.43
CA ASN A 54 11.89 9.06 0.36
C ASN A 54 11.45 7.84 -0.47
N SER A 55 10.16 7.68 -0.78
CA SER A 55 9.64 6.57 -1.59
C SER A 55 9.50 6.93 -3.07
N LEU A 56 9.56 8.21 -3.43
CA LEU A 56 9.42 8.67 -4.82
C LEU A 56 10.32 7.92 -5.82
N PRO A 57 11.65 7.76 -5.58
CA PRO A 57 12.50 7.11 -6.58
C PRO A 57 12.06 5.68 -6.92
N VAL A 58 11.62 4.93 -5.91
CA VAL A 58 11.16 3.55 -6.11
C VAL A 58 9.86 3.53 -6.91
N ILE A 59 8.89 4.40 -6.57
CA ILE A 59 7.61 4.47 -7.28
C ILE A 59 7.80 4.94 -8.72
N LEU A 60 8.63 5.95 -8.95
CA LEU A 60 8.92 6.45 -10.30
C LEU A 60 9.50 5.34 -11.21
N LEU A 61 10.53 4.65 -10.72
CA LEU A 61 11.19 3.59 -11.49
C LEU A 61 10.29 2.39 -11.73
N THR A 62 9.58 1.93 -10.71
CA THR A 62 8.72 0.75 -10.84
C THR A 62 7.50 1.02 -11.71
N SER A 63 6.85 2.18 -11.56
CA SER A 63 5.69 2.55 -12.38
C SER A 63 6.08 2.72 -13.85
N LEU A 64 7.21 3.38 -14.12
CA LEU A 64 7.73 3.54 -15.47
C LEU A 64 7.99 2.17 -16.13
N ALA A 65 8.77 1.33 -15.44
CA ALA A 65 9.16 0.03 -15.97
C ALA A 65 7.96 -0.89 -16.23
N VAL A 66 7.02 -0.96 -15.27
CA VAL A 66 5.85 -1.82 -15.42
C VAL A 66 4.93 -1.34 -16.54
N SER A 67 4.69 -0.02 -16.64
CA SER A 67 3.87 0.53 -17.72
C SER A 67 4.51 0.30 -19.09
N MET A 68 5.82 0.50 -19.23
CA MET A 68 6.52 0.20 -20.48
C MET A 68 6.38 -1.27 -20.88
N VAL A 69 6.60 -2.20 -19.94
CA VAL A 69 6.45 -3.65 -20.21
C VAL A 69 5.01 -3.97 -20.60
N PHE A 70 4.03 -3.38 -19.92
CA PHE A 70 2.62 -3.62 -20.21
C PHE A 70 2.22 -3.07 -21.58
N ALA A 71 2.68 -1.87 -21.96
CA ALA A 71 2.48 -1.28 -23.28
C ALA A 71 3.04 -2.17 -24.40
N VAL A 72 4.26 -2.73 -24.22
CA VAL A 72 4.84 -3.71 -25.16
C VAL A 72 3.91 -4.90 -25.34
N GLN A 73 3.45 -5.48 -24.24
CA GLN A 73 2.59 -6.68 -24.31
C GLN A 73 1.26 -6.39 -24.99
N LEU A 74 0.67 -5.22 -24.74
CA LEU A 74 -0.57 -4.79 -25.40
C LEU A 74 -0.35 -4.55 -26.89
N SER A 75 0.73 -3.86 -27.27
CA SER A 75 1.07 -3.63 -28.67
C SER A 75 1.21 -4.94 -29.43
N PHE A 76 1.99 -5.88 -28.90
CA PHE A 76 2.12 -7.22 -29.51
C PHE A 76 0.78 -7.97 -29.60
N GLY A 77 -0.03 -7.93 -28.55
CA GLY A 77 -1.33 -8.60 -28.52
C GLY A 77 -2.29 -8.03 -29.57
N PHE A 78 -2.45 -6.72 -29.63
CA PHE A 78 -3.40 -6.06 -30.53
C PHE A 78 -2.94 -6.01 -31.99
N ARG A 79 -1.64 -6.06 -32.25
CA ARG A 79 -1.07 -6.14 -33.61
C ARG A 79 -1.57 -7.39 -34.36
N GLN A 80 -1.75 -8.51 -33.68
CA GLN A 80 -2.27 -9.75 -34.28
C GLN A 80 -3.71 -9.59 -34.80
N PHE A 81 -4.47 -8.65 -34.25
CA PHE A 81 -5.85 -8.37 -34.61
C PHE A 81 -6.02 -7.11 -35.44
N GLN A 82 -4.91 -6.49 -35.89
CA GLN A 82 -4.90 -5.20 -36.62
C GLN A 82 -5.64 -4.07 -35.86
N ALA A 83 -5.59 -4.14 -34.52
CA ALA A 83 -6.29 -3.23 -33.60
C ALA A 83 -5.31 -2.42 -32.73
N GLU A 84 -4.19 -1.97 -33.31
CA GLU A 84 -3.08 -1.30 -32.60
C GLU A 84 -3.54 -0.05 -31.82
N GLY A 85 -4.54 0.68 -32.32
CA GLY A 85 -5.12 1.83 -31.61
C GLY A 85 -5.79 1.48 -30.28
N MET A 86 -6.22 0.22 -30.06
CA MET A 86 -6.81 -0.19 -28.80
C MET A 86 -5.78 -0.40 -27.69
N ALA A 87 -4.50 -0.54 -28.01
CA ALA A 87 -3.45 -0.76 -27.02
C ALA A 87 -3.38 0.39 -26.01
N ALA A 88 -3.38 1.63 -26.46
CA ALA A 88 -3.34 2.81 -25.60
C ALA A 88 -4.61 2.94 -24.72
N GLN A 89 -5.80 2.60 -25.26
CA GLN A 89 -7.05 2.64 -24.49
C GLN A 89 -7.05 1.64 -23.32
N VAL A 90 -6.66 0.40 -23.62
CA VAL A 90 -6.61 -0.68 -22.61
C VAL A 90 -5.51 -0.41 -21.59
N GLU A 91 -4.36 0.15 -22.06
CA GLU A 91 -3.30 0.57 -21.16
C GLU A 91 -3.78 1.64 -20.19
N GLY A 92 -4.44 2.70 -20.68
CA GLY A 92 -4.97 3.77 -19.85
C GLY A 92 -5.90 3.24 -18.76
N LEU A 93 -6.81 2.36 -19.15
CA LEU A 93 -7.78 1.76 -18.24
C LEU A 93 -7.10 0.90 -17.17
N ALA A 94 -6.15 0.05 -17.58
CA ALA A 94 -5.43 -0.83 -16.67
C ALA A 94 -4.48 -0.07 -15.74
N VAL A 95 -3.73 0.92 -16.27
CA VAL A 95 -2.79 1.71 -15.49
C VAL A 95 -3.52 2.52 -14.42
N VAL A 96 -4.59 3.20 -14.79
CA VAL A 96 -5.31 4.07 -13.83
C VAL A 96 -6.09 3.26 -12.80
N ARG A 97 -6.85 2.26 -13.22
CA ARG A 97 -7.77 1.55 -12.31
C ARG A 97 -7.10 0.51 -11.43
N GLU A 98 -6.05 -0.17 -11.94
CA GLU A 98 -5.50 -1.35 -11.26
C GLU A 98 -3.98 -1.27 -11.06
N LEU A 99 -3.19 -1.12 -12.12
CA LEU A 99 -1.74 -1.27 -12.03
C LEU A 99 -1.11 -0.25 -11.09
N SER A 100 -1.43 1.04 -11.24
CA SER A 100 -0.83 2.08 -10.40
C SER A 100 -1.18 1.94 -8.91
N PRO A 101 -2.44 1.74 -8.49
CA PRO A 101 -2.77 1.52 -7.09
C PRO A 101 -2.10 0.27 -6.51
N ILE A 102 -2.20 -0.88 -7.20
CA ILE A 102 -1.66 -2.16 -6.72
C ILE A 102 -0.13 -2.10 -6.59
N ILE A 103 0.57 -1.63 -7.63
CA ILE A 103 2.03 -1.55 -7.63
C ILE A 103 2.51 -0.61 -6.54
N THR A 104 1.90 0.59 -6.42
CA THR A 104 2.20 1.52 -5.34
C THR A 104 1.98 0.86 -3.98
N GLY A 105 0.85 0.20 -3.76
CA GLY A 105 0.55 -0.49 -2.51
C GLY A 105 1.58 -1.58 -2.16
N LEU A 106 1.91 -2.47 -3.11
CA LEU A 106 2.86 -3.55 -2.88
C LEU A 106 4.29 -3.03 -2.63
N MET A 107 4.75 -2.04 -3.41
CA MET A 107 6.06 -1.41 -3.20
C MET A 107 6.14 -0.72 -1.83
N MET A 108 5.09 -0.01 -1.45
CA MET A 108 5.03 0.68 -0.16
C MET A 108 4.88 -0.27 1.02
N SER A 109 4.21 -1.42 0.83
CA SER A 109 4.20 -2.50 1.83
C SER A 109 5.61 -2.98 2.14
N GLY A 110 6.39 -3.26 1.09
CA GLY A 110 7.79 -3.70 1.22
C GLY A 110 8.71 -2.67 1.85
N ARG A 111 8.52 -1.39 1.54
CA ARG A 111 9.39 -0.33 2.02
C ARG A 111 8.92 0.31 3.32
N VAL A 112 7.71 0.85 3.34
CA VAL A 112 7.18 1.63 4.48
C VAL A 112 6.64 0.69 5.55
N GLY A 113 5.87 -0.34 5.18
CA GLY A 113 5.33 -1.31 6.11
C GLY A 113 6.42 -2.07 6.87
N SER A 114 7.48 -2.48 6.18
CA SER A 114 8.64 -3.12 6.80
C SER A 114 9.41 -2.18 7.73
N ALA A 115 9.64 -0.93 7.30
CA ALA A 115 10.35 0.07 8.09
C ALA A 115 9.59 0.39 9.39
N MET A 116 8.27 0.61 9.32
CA MET A 116 7.43 0.83 10.50
C MET A 116 7.47 -0.35 11.47
N ALA A 117 7.43 -1.58 10.94
CA ALA A 117 7.50 -2.78 11.77
C ALA A 117 8.88 -2.96 12.43
N ALA A 118 9.97 -2.66 11.71
CA ALA A 118 11.33 -2.72 12.25
C ALA A 118 11.57 -1.67 13.35
N GLU A 119 11.16 -0.43 13.08
CA GLU A 119 11.34 0.69 14.01
C GLU A 119 10.57 0.46 15.32
N LEU A 120 9.28 0.15 15.23
CA LEU A 120 8.46 -0.13 16.41
C LEU A 120 8.88 -1.42 17.11
N GLY A 121 9.31 -2.45 16.35
CA GLY A 121 9.85 -3.67 16.90
C GLY A 121 11.13 -3.44 17.70
N THR A 122 12.02 -2.58 17.21
CA THR A 122 13.20 -2.16 17.96
C THR A 122 12.84 -1.42 19.23
N MET A 123 11.93 -0.42 19.13
CA MET A 123 11.45 0.32 20.29
C MET A 123 10.78 -0.58 21.35
N ARG A 124 10.11 -1.65 20.92
CA ARG A 124 9.49 -2.62 21.84
C ARG A 124 10.53 -3.44 22.58
N VAL A 125 11.52 -3.97 21.87
CA VAL A 125 12.57 -4.82 22.45
C VAL A 125 13.52 -4.04 23.36
N THR A 126 13.72 -2.74 23.07
CA THR A 126 14.54 -1.85 23.90
C THR A 126 13.75 -1.13 24.99
N GLU A 127 12.52 -1.57 25.26
CA GLU A 127 11.62 -1.06 26.33
C GLU A 127 11.27 0.43 26.20
N GLN A 128 11.52 1.06 25.04
CA GLN A 128 11.17 2.47 24.81
C GLN A 128 9.65 2.71 24.85
N ILE A 129 8.85 1.73 24.41
CA ILE A 129 7.40 1.81 24.47
C ILE A 129 6.92 1.77 25.92
N ASP A 130 7.52 0.93 26.76
CA ASP A 130 7.19 0.82 28.18
C ASP A 130 7.63 2.09 28.94
N ALA A 131 8.76 2.69 28.54
CA ALA A 131 9.20 3.98 29.07
C ALA A 131 8.19 5.11 28.75
N LEU A 132 7.59 5.14 27.54
CA LEU A 132 6.53 6.10 27.21
C LEU A 132 5.31 5.93 28.12
N GLU A 133 4.91 4.70 28.40
CA GLU A 133 3.79 4.40 29.31
C GLU A 133 4.10 4.86 30.75
N CYS A 134 5.33 4.67 31.21
CA CYS A 134 5.78 5.18 32.53
C CYS A 134 5.75 6.72 32.60
N LEU A 135 5.95 7.41 31.48
CA LEU A 135 5.83 8.86 31.35
C LEU A 135 4.38 9.32 31.15
N ALA A 136 3.37 8.45 31.34
CA ALA A 136 1.96 8.72 31.11
C ALA A 136 1.62 9.17 29.68
N THR A 137 2.46 8.83 28.70
CA THR A 137 2.24 9.10 27.29
C THR A 137 1.60 7.88 26.65
N ASP A 138 0.45 8.04 25.97
CA ASP A 138 -0.21 6.95 25.24
C ASP A 138 0.63 6.57 24.01
N PRO A 139 1.27 5.38 23.97
CA PRO A 139 2.14 4.99 22.86
C PRO A 139 1.40 4.90 21.54
N ILE A 140 0.11 4.52 21.56
CA ILE A 140 -0.71 4.42 20.36
C ILE A 140 -0.91 5.81 19.75
N HIS A 141 -1.23 6.80 20.56
CA HIS A 141 -1.39 8.17 20.08
C HIS A 141 -0.07 8.74 19.54
N TYR A 142 1.04 8.52 20.25
CA TYR A 142 2.34 9.10 19.88
C TYR A 142 3.00 8.40 18.68
N LEU A 143 2.89 7.07 18.57
CA LEU A 143 3.60 6.30 17.55
C LEU A 143 2.75 5.95 16.34
N PHE A 144 1.45 5.59 16.52
CA PHE A 144 0.62 5.12 15.42
C PHE A 144 -0.03 6.26 14.64
N VAL A 145 -0.54 7.29 15.33
CA VAL A 145 -1.31 8.36 14.68
C VAL A 145 -0.51 9.09 13.60
N PRO A 146 0.74 9.56 13.84
CA PRO A 146 1.52 10.23 12.79
C PRO A 146 1.80 9.31 11.58
N ARG A 147 2.09 8.03 11.82
CA ARG A 147 2.35 7.05 10.76
C ARG A 147 1.09 6.74 9.93
N LEU A 148 -0.04 6.58 10.61
CA LEU A 148 -1.32 6.31 9.98
C LEU A 148 -1.77 7.47 9.10
N LEU A 149 -1.70 8.69 9.60
CA LEU A 149 -2.04 9.91 8.85
C LEU A 149 -1.08 10.14 7.69
N ALA A 150 0.22 9.95 7.90
CA ALA A 150 1.20 10.09 6.84
C ALA A 150 0.95 9.09 5.70
N ALA A 151 0.65 7.83 6.02
CA ALA A 151 0.32 6.83 5.01
C ALA A 151 -1.00 7.15 4.30
N ALA A 152 -2.05 7.55 5.03
CA ALA A 152 -3.34 7.92 4.47
C ALA A 152 -3.27 9.11 3.48
N ILE A 153 -2.35 10.05 3.71
CA ILE A 153 -2.15 11.21 2.83
C ILE A 153 -1.21 10.87 1.67
N MET A 154 -0.07 10.23 1.98
CA MET A 154 1.00 10.05 0.98
C MET A 154 0.73 8.94 -0.02
N LEU A 155 0.04 7.86 0.34
CA LEU A 155 -0.21 6.79 -0.62
C LEU A 155 -1.15 7.20 -1.77
N PRO A 156 -2.26 7.91 -1.55
CA PRO A 156 -3.02 8.48 -2.66
C PRO A 156 -2.18 9.38 -3.57
N LEU A 157 -1.34 10.24 -2.99
CA LEU A 157 -0.46 11.13 -3.76
C LEU A 157 0.56 10.34 -4.60
N LEU A 158 1.19 9.32 -4.00
CA LEU A 158 2.12 8.44 -4.72
C LEU A 158 1.41 7.62 -5.80
N THR A 159 0.16 7.20 -5.57
CA THR A 159 -0.67 6.54 -6.59
C THR A 159 -0.96 7.49 -7.76
N GLY A 160 -1.30 8.75 -7.49
CA GLY A 160 -1.47 9.77 -8.51
C GLY A 160 -0.19 10.00 -9.33
N ILE A 161 0.97 10.10 -8.68
CA ILE A 161 2.27 10.20 -9.35
C ILE A 161 2.55 8.94 -10.18
N SER A 162 2.24 7.75 -9.65
CA SER A 162 2.39 6.48 -10.35
C SER A 162 1.57 6.44 -11.66
N ILE A 163 0.34 6.96 -11.64
CA ILE A 163 -0.51 7.09 -12.84
C ILE A 163 0.15 7.98 -13.88
N LEU A 164 0.64 9.16 -13.47
CA LEU A 164 1.30 10.09 -14.38
C LEU A 164 2.57 9.50 -15.01
N VAL A 165 3.36 8.82 -14.21
CA VAL A 165 4.58 8.15 -14.69
C VAL A 165 4.25 6.96 -15.57
N GLY A 166 3.17 6.23 -15.26
CA GLY A 166 2.66 5.14 -16.09
C GLY A 166 2.24 5.63 -17.47
N TYR A 167 1.50 6.74 -17.54
CA TYR A 167 1.19 7.39 -18.82
C TYR A 167 2.44 7.70 -19.65
N TRP A 168 3.48 8.27 -19.02
CA TRP A 168 4.73 8.58 -19.70
C TRP A 168 5.49 7.32 -20.14
N GLY A 169 5.41 6.22 -19.39
CA GLY A 169 6.00 4.93 -19.76
C GLY A 169 5.42 4.38 -21.06
N GLY A 170 4.09 4.31 -21.14
CA GLY A 170 3.40 3.89 -22.35
C GLY A 170 3.61 4.85 -23.53
N TYR A 171 3.56 6.16 -23.26
CA TYR A 171 3.86 7.17 -24.26
C TYR A 171 5.24 6.97 -24.88
N MET A 172 6.28 6.85 -24.06
CA MET A 172 7.65 6.63 -24.54
C MET A 172 7.74 5.42 -25.46
N LEU A 173 7.05 4.36 -25.12
CA LEU A 173 7.12 3.14 -25.92
C LEU A 173 6.28 3.23 -27.19
N LEU A 174 4.98 3.47 -27.10
CA LEU A 174 4.08 3.41 -28.26
C LEU A 174 4.35 4.51 -29.26
N VAL A 175 4.76 5.71 -28.82
CA VAL A 175 5.06 6.82 -29.73
C VAL A 175 6.46 6.70 -30.32
N SER A 176 7.51 6.41 -29.53
CA SER A 176 8.89 6.42 -30.02
C SER A 176 9.30 5.13 -30.72
N THR A 177 8.75 3.98 -30.30
CA THR A 177 9.16 2.67 -30.82
C THR A 177 8.18 2.12 -31.87
N GLU A 178 6.87 2.28 -31.63
CA GLU A 178 5.84 1.79 -32.54
C GLU A 178 5.38 2.85 -33.57
N GLY A 179 5.87 4.09 -33.46
CA GLY A 179 5.59 5.17 -34.43
C GLY A 179 4.17 5.72 -34.35
N GLN A 180 3.45 5.51 -33.26
CA GLN A 180 2.12 6.07 -33.05
C GLN A 180 2.21 7.59 -32.92
N SER A 181 1.23 8.33 -33.46
CA SER A 181 1.19 9.78 -33.27
C SER A 181 0.93 10.14 -31.81
N SER A 182 1.68 11.11 -31.29
CA SER A 182 1.54 11.58 -29.88
C SER A 182 0.12 12.08 -29.57
N ALA A 183 -0.53 12.73 -30.51
CA ALA A 183 -1.90 13.22 -30.35
C ALA A 183 -2.90 12.05 -30.28
N VAL A 184 -2.70 11.03 -31.12
CA VAL A 184 -3.54 9.83 -31.13
C VAL A 184 -3.37 9.05 -29.84
N TYR A 185 -2.14 8.87 -29.35
CA TYR A 185 -1.90 8.19 -28.08
C TYR A 185 -2.62 8.88 -26.92
N ALA A 186 -2.48 10.20 -26.80
CA ALA A 186 -3.12 10.96 -25.73
C ALA A 186 -4.65 10.84 -25.77
N ASP A 187 -5.25 10.98 -26.96
CA ASP A 187 -6.71 10.85 -27.13
C ASP A 187 -7.20 9.44 -26.78
N GLU A 188 -6.54 8.42 -27.31
CA GLU A 188 -6.89 7.03 -27.07
C GLU A 188 -6.67 6.61 -25.61
N PHE A 189 -5.60 7.05 -24.93
CA PHE A 189 -5.34 6.72 -23.53
C PHE A 189 -6.47 7.19 -22.60
N PHE A 190 -7.00 8.38 -22.81
CA PHE A 190 -8.06 8.95 -21.99
C PHE A 190 -9.47 8.60 -22.44
N LYS A 191 -9.65 8.00 -23.60
CA LYS A 191 -10.96 7.77 -24.23
C LYS A 191 -11.93 6.93 -23.41
N LEU A 192 -11.43 5.90 -22.74
CA LEU A 192 -12.25 5.00 -21.90
C LEU A 192 -12.25 5.40 -20.42
N LEU A 193 -11.45 6.40 -20.04
CA LEU A 193 -11.35 6.88 -18.67
C LEU A 193 -12.44 7.92 -18.37
N SER A 194 -13.09 7.75 -17.24
CA SER A 194 -13.97 8.75 -16.64
C SER A 194 -13.23 9.54 -15.56
N ALA A 195 -13.71 10.75 -15.26
CA ALA A 195 -13.16 11.54 -14.13
C ALA A 195 -13.27 10.80 -12.79
N GLY A 196 -14.23 9.87 -12.65
CA GLY A 196 -14.38 9.02 -11.48
C GLY A 196 -13.25 8.00 -11.29
N ASP A 197 -12.63 7.51 -12.38
CA ASP A 197 -11.61 6.47 -12.30
C ASP A 197 -10.36 6.90 -11.52
N ALA A 198 -9.94 8.16 -11.71
CA ALA A 198 -8.84 8.73 -10.93
C ALA A 198 -9.21 8.81 -9.43
N GLY A 199 -10.47 9.19 -9.13
CA GLY A 199 -10.97 9.20 -7.75
C GLY A 199 -10.96 7.81 -7.10
N ILE A 200 -11.36 6.79 -7.85
CA ILE A 200 -11.33 5.39 -7.42
C ILE A 200 -9.89 4.94 -7.14
N ALA A 201 -8.96 5.25 -8.03
CA ALA A 201 -7.55 4.93 -7.85
C ALA A 201 -6.95 5.57 -6.57
N LEU A 202 -7.26 6.85 -6.32
CA LEU A 202 -6.84 7.54 -5.11
C LEU A 202 -7.48 6.96 -3.85
N ALA A 203 -8.77 6.58 -3.91
CA ALA A 203 -9.45 5.92 -2.80
C ALA A 203 -8.83 4.54 -2.48
N LYS A 204 -8.48 3.75 -3.50
CA LYS A 204 -7.71 2.51 -3.32
C LYS A 204 -6.36 2.80 -2.64
N GLY A 205 -5.63 3.82 -3.10
CA GLY A 205 -4.37 4.26 -2.49
C GLY A 205 -4.53 4.59 -1.01
N LEU A 206 -5.60 5.29 -0.62
CA LEU A 206 -5.89 5.62 0.77
C LEU A 206 -6.11 4.35 1.61
N VAL A 207 -6.94 3.43 1.13
CA VAL A 207 -7.22 2.17 1.84
C VAL A 207 -5.94 1.34 1.99
N PHE A 208 -5.14 1.22 0.95
CA PHE A 208 -3.87 0.50 1.00
C PHE A 208 -2.88 1.15 1.98
N GLY A 209 -2.85 2.48 2.03
CA GLY A 209 -2.05 3.23 3.01
C GLY A 209 -2.43 2.91 4.44
N LEU A 210 -3.73 2.91 4.73
CA LEU A 210 -4.24 2.53 6.04
C LEU A 210 -3.88 1.09 6.41
N ILE A 211 -4.04 0.14 5.48
CA ILE A 211 -3.67 -1.27 5.68
C ILE A 211 -2.18 -1.40 6.02
N ILE A 212 -1.30 -0.78 5.23
CA ILE A 212 0.15 -0.85 5.43
C ILE A 212 0.55 -0.31 6.79
N ALA A 213 0.04 0.88 7.14
CA ALA A 213 0.38 1.52 8.41
C ALA A 213 -0.16 0.73 9.62
N LEU A 214 -1.41 0.24 9.56
CA LEU A 214 -2.00 -0.55 10.65
C LEU A 214 -1.26 -1.87 10.85
N VAL A 215 -1.00 -2.60 9.77
CA VAL A 215 -0.30 -3.90 9.84
C VAL A 215 1.15 -3.70 10.27
N GLY A 216 1.86 -2.72 9.70
CA GLY A 216 3.24 -2.40 10.07
C GLY A 216 3.38 -2.03 11.54
N CYS A 217 2.54 -1.11 12.00
CA CYS A 217 2.52 -0.70 13.40
C CYS A 217 2.13 -1.85 14.35
N TRP A 218 1.10 -2.62 13.99
CA TRP A 218 0.68 -3.76 14.81
C TRP A 218 1.77 -4.82 14.96
N ARG A 219 2.43 -5.20 13.85
CA ARG A 219 3.51 -6.20 13.87
C ARG A 219 4.70 -5.73 14.67
N GLY A 220 5.11 -4.47 14.52
CA GLY A 220 6.19 -3.90 15.29
C GLY A 220 5.85 -3.78 16.79
N TYR A 221 4.67 -3.28 17.13
CA TYR A 221 4.23 -3.13 18.52
C TYR A 221 4.14 -4.46 19.29
N ARG A 222 3.80 -5.56 18.58
CA ARG A 222 3.69 -6.92 19.11
C ARG A 222 4.95 -7.76 18.96
N THR A 223 6.08 -7.15 18.66
CA THR A 223 7.35 -7.86 18.56
C THR A 223 7.77 -8.42 19.90
N ILE A 224 8.10 -9.71 19.93
CA ILE A 224 8.64 -10.45 21.07
C ILE A 224 9.83 -11.29 20.60
N GLY A 225 10.74 -11.68 21.51
CA GLY A 225 11.87 -12.54 21.19
C GLY A 225 13.15 -11.79 20.83
N GLY A 226 13.29 -10.53 21.28
CA GLY A 226 14.53 -9.77 21.15
C GLY A 226 14.92 -9.49 19.69
N ALA A 227 16.20 -9.61 19.36
CA ALA A 227 16.75 -9.30 18.03
C ALA A 227 16.14 -10.17 16.91
N GLU A 228 15.87 -11.44 17.19
CA GLU A 228 15.22 -12.35 16.23
C GLU A 228 13.80 -11.87 15.89
N GLY A 229 13.04 -11.45 16.90
CA GLY A 229 11.70 -10.88 16.71
C GLY A 229 11.71 -9.62 15.87
N VAL A 230 12.68 -8.73 16.09
CA VAL A 230 12.87 -7.50 15.29
C VAL A 230 13.17 -7.85 13.84
N GLY A 231 13.98 -8.87 13.56
CA GLY A 231 14.27 -9.34 12.21
C GLY A 231 13.05 -9.94 11.49
N ASN A 232 12.15 -10.61 12.21
CA ASN A 232 10.98 -11.28 11.65
C ASN A 232 9.75 -10.36 11.48
N ALA A 233 9.63 -9.28 12.25
CA ALA A 233 8.51 -8.37 12.21
C ALA A 233 8.32 -7.68 10.84
N PRO A 234 9.38 -7.16 10.17
CA PRO A 234 9.28 -6.56 8.83
C PRO A 234 8.75 -7.53 7.78
N THR A 235 9.34 -8.71 7.68
CA THR A 235 8.95 -9.74 6.70
C THR A 235 7.49 -10.13 6.88
N SER A 236 7.08 -10.36 8.11
CA SER A 236 5.71 -10.69 8.47
C SER A 236 4.72 -9.55 8.17
N SER A 237 5.16 -8.28 8.35
CA SER A 237 4.39 -7.10 8.00
C SER A 237 4.15 -7.02 6.49
N VAL A 238 5.19 -7.21 5.68
CA VAL A 238 5.11 -7.17 4.21
C VAL A 238 4.14 -8.23 3.69
N VAL A 239 4.31 -9.49 4.12
CA VAL A 239 3.44 -10.59 3.66
C VAL A 239 1.99 -10.31 4.01
N LEU A 240 1.72 -9.91 5.26
CA LEU A 240 0.35 -9.70 5.72
C LEU A 240 -0.31 -8.50 5.03
N SER A 241 0.38 -7.36 4.93
CA SER A 241 -0.16 -6.18 4.27
C SER A 241 -0.36 -6.41 2.76
N SER A 242 0.55 -7.11 2.08
CA SER A 242 0.40 -7.45 0.66
C SER A 242 -0.83 -8.34 0.42
N LEU A 243 -1.06 -9.34 1.27
CA LEU A 243 -2.27 -10.17 1.20
C LEU A 243 -3.54 -9.34 1.40
N TRP A 244 -3.58 -8.46 2.39
CA TRP A 244 -4.73 -7.59 2.64
C TRP A 244 -4.95 -6.58 1.51
N ILE A 245 -3.88 -6.05 0.89
CA ILE A 245 -3.98 -5.17 -0.27
C ILE A 245 -4.68 -5.91 -1.42
N LEU A 246 -4.22 -7.11 -1.78
CA LEU A 246 -4.80 -7.87 -2.89
C LEU A 246 -6.26 -8.28 -2.63
N ILE A 247 -6.58 -8.68 -1.40
CA ILE A 247 -7.95 -9.01 -1.02
C ILE A 247 -8.85 -7.76 -1.09
N SER A 248 -8.41 -6.65 -0.49
CA SER A 248 -9.19 -5.41 -0.48
C SER A 248 -9.32 -4.79 -1.86
N ASP A 249 -8.31 -4.93 -2.71
CA ASP A 249 -8.37 -4.45 -4.10
C ASP A 249 -9.53 -5.12 -4.87
N PHE A 250 -9.66 -6.43 -4.78
CA PHE A 250 -10.78 -7.15 -5.39
C PHE A 250 -12.15 -6.62 -4.94
N PHE A 251 -12.33 -6.40 -3.62
CA PHE A 251 -13.59 -5.89 -3.11
C PHE A 251 -13.83 -4.43 -3.49
N LEU A 252 -12.79 -3.59 -3.46
CA LEU A 252 -12.88 -2.18 -3.85
C LEU A 252 -13.19 -2.04 -5.33
N THR A 253 -12.53 -2.81 -6.19
CA THR A 253 -12.81 -2.83 -7.62
C THR A 253 -14.27 -3.18 -7.89
N ARG A 254 -14.76 -4.24 -7.25
CA ARG A 254 -16.15 -4.66 -7.42
C ARG A 254 -17.16 -3.66 -6.87
N LEU A 255 -16.86 -3.00 -5.76
CA LEU A 255 -17.76 -2.04 -5.11
C LEU A 255 -17.81 -0.69 -5.83
N LEU A 256 -16.68 -0.24 -6.38
CA LEU A 256 -16.52 1.10 -6.94
C LEU A 256 -16.74 1.16 -8.47
N LEU A 257 -16.64 0.00 -9.17
CA LEU A 257 -16.85 -0.09 -10.62
C LEU A 257 -18.21 -0.64 -11.02
N VAL A 258 -18.97 -1.17 -10.10
CA VAL A 258 -20.35 -1.64 -10.28
C VAL A 258 -21.31 -0.67 -9.61
#